data_994c2f571a1e601750c76d822a6ab4da
#
_entry.id   994c2f571a1e601750c76d822a6ab4da
#
_cell.length_a   1.000
_cell.length_b   1.000
_cell.length_c   1.000
_cell.angle_alpha   90.00
_cell.angle_beta   90.00
_cell.angle_gamma   90.00
#
_symmetry.space_group_name_H-M   'P 1'
#
loop_
_entity.id
_entity.type
_entity.pdbx_description
1 polymer ?
#
loop_
_entity_poly.entity_id
_entity_poly.type
_entity_poly.pdbx_seq_one_letter_code
_entity_poly.pdbx_strand_id
1 'polypeptide(L)'
;MDRNYIAVMRHLFFLFALLFCVGLSPAQNSKKVQSLKKQQTTALQNIKSTNRQIDKTQKTQLQALHRLEALSTEIAHINDSIRVLNAEIAEISAQEKKLTADIAELERTLGIKKESYAKAVRSMSVRRDNRYDALMFVLSASSLEQAYRRFRYLQEFSAWRKQEAKEIVQQRDDLNRQRTELLRIRKEQGLVLALRTAASEQLIR
;
A
#
# COMPACT_ATOMS: atom_id res chain seq x y z
N MET A 1 5.02 124.33 22.78
CA MET A 1 5.35 123.29 23.76
C MET A 1 4.64 121.94 23.44
N ASP A 2 4.70 121.44 22.17
CA ASP A 2 3.93 120.27 21.82
C ASP A 2 4.50 119.37 20.68
N ARG A 3 5.71 119.64 20.16
CA ARG A 3 6.27 118.77 19.10
C ARG A 3 7.09 117.61 19.60
N ASN A 4 7.55 117.61 20.85
CA ASN A 4 8.34 116.54 21.45
C ASN A 4 7.47 115.43 22.04
N TYR A 5 6.24 115.73 22.47
CA TYR A 5 5.30 114.72 23.03
C TYR A 5 4.77 113.77 21.94
N ILE A 6 4.52 114.29 20.75
CA ILE A 6 4.03 113.47 19.62
C ILE A 6 5.11 112.52 19.12
N ALA A 7 6.37 112.97 19.15
CA ALA A 7 7.50 112.13 18.73
C ALA A 7 7.73 110.95 19.73
N VAL A 8 7.63 111.18 21.03
CA VAL A 8 7.82 110.20 22.07
C VAL A 8 6.62 109.18 22.07
N MET A 9 5.39 109.63 21.91
CA MET A 9 4.22 108.78 21.77
C MET A 9 4.29 107.89 20.51
N ARG A 10 4.85 108.39 19.41
CA ARG A 10 5.01 107.59 18.19
C ARG A 10 6.07 106.52 18.34
N HIS A 11 7.15 106.80 19.07
CA HIS A 11 8.16 105.80 19.33
C HIS A 11 7.68 104.77 20.35
N LEU A 12 6.90 105.18 21.36
CA LEU A 12 6.31 104.23 22.35
C LEU A 12 5.29 103.31 21.68
N PHE A 13 4.52 103.81 20.71
CA PHE A 13 3.56 103.01 19.97
C PHE A 13 4.24 102.06 19.02
N PHE A 14 5.36 102.41 18.39
CA PHE A 14 6.19 101.54 17.58
C PHE A 14 6.87 100.45 18.39
N LEU A 15 7.33 100.83 19.60
CA LEU A 15 7.93 99.83 20.55
C LEU A 15 6.89 98.86 21.05
N PHE A 16 5.65 99.37 21.32
CA PHE A 16 4.56 98.48 21.73
C PHE A 16 4.04 97.59 20.58
N ALA A 17 4.02 98.07 19.34
CA ALA A 17 3.69 97.26 18.17
C ALA A 17 4.74 96.24 17.85
N LEU A 18 6.03 96.55 18.08
CA LEU A 18 7.13 95.58 17.89
C LEU A 18 7.15 94.51 18.96
N LEU A 19 6.78 94.88 20.21
CA LEU A 19 6.66 93.86 21.33
C LEU A 19 5.45 92.98 21.13
N PHE A 20 4.39 93.44 20.45
CA PHE A 20 3.20 92.60 20.18
C PHE A 20 3.40 91.62 19.00
N CYS A 21 4.30 91.98 18.05
CA CYS A 21 4.64 91.05 16.95
C CYS A 21 5.50 89.88 17.36
N VAL A 22 6.27 89.96 18.46
CA VAL A 22 7.11 88.80 18.96
C VAL A 22 6.32 87.76 19.76
N GLY A 23 5.09 88.14 20.22
CA GLY A 23 4.28 87.24 21.06
C GLY A 23 3.41 86.19 20.34
N LEU A 24 3.32 86.25 19.01
CA LEU A 24 2.34 85.45 18.26
C LEU A 24 2.89 84.25 17.46
N SER A 25 4.18 83.80 17.60
CA SER A 25 4.77 82.80 16.75
C SER A 25 5.17 81.39 17.35
N PRO A 26 5.01 81.08 18.62
CA PRO A 26 5.41 79.70 19.05
C PRO A 26 4.27 78.70 19.10
N ALA A 27 3.00 79.05 19.08
CA ALA A 27 1.90 78.12 19.32
C ALA A 27 1.51 77.23 18.14
N GLN A 28 1.71 77.70 16.90
CA GLN A 28 1.39 76.94 15.69
C GLN A 28 2.45 75.85 15.34
N ASN A 29 3.72 76.13 15.68
CA ASN A 29 4.80 75.20 15.44
C ASN A 29 4.76 74.02 16.41
N SER A 30 4.31 74.19 17.71
CA SER A 30 4.22 73.12 18.66
C SER A 30 3.14 72.10 18.33
N LYS A 31 1.99 72.53 17.82
CA LYS A 31 0.91 71.58 17.36
C LYS A 31 1.32 70.81 16.12
N LYS A 32 2.05 71.36 15.20
CA LYS A 32 2.53 70.70 14.01
C LYS A 32 3.65 69.71 14.31
N VAL A 33 4.55 70.02 15.27
CA VAL A 33 5.58 69.15 15.79
C VAL A 33 4.96 67.98 16.57
N GLN A 34 3.91 68.22 17.37
CA GLN A 34 3.19 67.16 18.07
C GLN A 34 2.45 66.21 17.14
N SER A 35 1.79 66.74 16.08
CA SER A 35 1.12 65.92 15.06
C SER A 35 2.13 65.04 14.31
N LEU A 36 3.26 65.60 13.89
CA LEU A 36 4.35 64.84 13.24
C LEU A 36 4.96 63.78 14.14
N LYS A 37 5.21 64.07 15.44
CA LYS A 37 5.63 63.09 16.42
C LYS A 37 4.62 61.95 16.58
N LYS A 38 3.32 62.28 16.63
CA LYS A 38 2.25 61.27 16.71
C LYS A 38 2.16 60.42 15.43
N GLN A 39 2.33 60.99 14.25
CA GLN A 39 2.43 60.27 12.98
C GLN A 39 3.66 59.33 12.95
N GLN A 40 4.81 59.85 13.40
CA GLN A 40 6.03 59.05 13.51
C GLN A 40 5.90 57.84 14.46
N THR A 41 5.32 58.06 15.65
CA THR A 41 5.09 56.97 16.59
C THR A 41 4.10 55.93 16.04
N THR A 42 3.02 56.38 15.36
CA THR A 42 2.08 55.45 14.72
C THR A 42 2.74 54.70 13.56
N ALA A 43 3.54 55.37 12.73
CA ALA A 43 4.30 54.70 11.68
C ALA A 43 5.29 53.69 12.21
N LEU A 44 6.03 53.98 13.29
CA LEU A 44 6.92 53.05 13.96
C LEU A 44 6.19 51.84 14.58
N GLN A 45 5.00 52.09 15.17
CA GLN A 45 4.16 50.99 15.67
C GLN A 45 3.67 50.10 14.54
N ASN A 46 3.23 50.67 13.42
CA ASN A 46 2.81 49.94 12.23
C ASN A 46 3.97 49.12 11.63
N ILE A 47 5.15 49.71 11.52
CA ILE A 47 6.37 48.97 11.08
C ILE A 47 6.65 47.81 11.99
N LYS A 48 6.61 48.03 13.32
CA LYS A 48 6.86 46.96 14.31
C LYS A 48 5.82 45.84 14.24
N SER A 49 4.53 46.21 14.06
CA SER A 49 3.44 45.22 13.89
C SER A 49 3.58 44.43 12.58
N THR A 50 3.90 45.12 11.48
CA THR A 50 4.12 44.51 10.17
C THR A 50 5.34 43.55 10.19
N ASN A 51 6.44 43.97 10.80
CA ASN A 51 7.62 43.07 10.95
C ASN A 51 7.27 41.83 11.75
N ARG A 52 6.50 41.95 12.85
CA ARG A 52 6.04 40.79 13.60
C ARG A 52 5.14 39.87 12.77
N GLN A 53 4.30 40.43 11.91
CA GLN A 53 3.48 39.63 10.99
C GLN A 53 4.32 38.94 9.93
N ILE A 54 5.33 39.63 9.39
CA ILE A 54 6.29 39.03 8.44
C ILE A 54 7.02 37.83 9.08
N ASP A 55 7.57 38.00 10.28
CA ASP A 55 8.28 36.96 11.02
C ASP A 55 7.36 35.76 11.28
N LYS A 56 6.12 36.01 11.71
CA LYS A 56 5.11 34.98 11.92
C LYS A 56 4.78 34.23 10.63
N THR A 57 4.58 34.98 9.53
CA THR A 57 4.25 34.40 8.22
C THR A 57 5.41 33.56 7.70
N GLN A 58 6.66 34.05 7.82
CA GLN A 58 7.85 33.28 7.43
C GLN A 58 7.98 31.98 8.21
N LYS A 59 7.78 32.01 9.55
CA LYS A 59 7.77 30.79 10.37
C LYS A 59 6.69 29.80 9.93
N THR A 60 5.48 30.29 9.68
CA THR A 60 4.37 29.45 9.20
C THR A 60 4.67 28.86 7.82
N GLN A 61 5.27 29.65 6.93
CA GLN A 61 5.69 29.19 5.61
C GLN A 61 6.77 28.11 5.68
N LEU A 62 7.79 28.27 6.52
CA LEU A 62 8.81 27.25 6.73
C LEU A 62 8.20 25.96 7.30
N GLN A 63 7.30 26.07 8.27
CA GLN A 63 6.59 24.90 8.81
C GLN A 63 5.74 24.20 7.75
N ALA A 64 5.08 24.95 6.88
CA ALA A 64 4.30 24.40 5.77
C ALA A 64 5.19 23.68 4.75
N LEU A 65 6.34 24.26 4.41
CA LEU A 65 7.33 23.61 3.53
C LEU A 65 7.85 22.29 4.11
N HIS A 66 8.22 22.27 5.39
CA HIS A 66 8.66 21.04 6.05
C HIS A 66 7.55 19.98 6.07
N ARG A 67 6.30 20.38 6.29
CA ARG A 67 5.16 19.44 6.23
C ARG A 67 4.96 18.89 4.82
N LEU A 68 5.07 19.73 3.79
CA LEU A 68 4.98 19.29 2.40
C LEU A 68 6.08 18.32 2.03
N GLU A 69 7.31 18.56 2.47
CA GLU A 69 8.45 17.66 2.25
C GLU A 69 8.24 16.30 2.93
N ALA A 70 7.83 16.32 4.21
CA ALA A 70 7.50 15.10 4.95
C ALA A 70 6.38 14.31 4.28
N LEU A 71 5.29 14.97 3.88
CA LEU A 71 4.16 14.35 3.21
C LEU A 71 4.55 13.79 1.83
N SER A 72 5.38 14.51 1.07
CA SER A 72 5.90 14.03 -0.22
C SER A 72 6.73 12.76 -0.06
N THR A 73 7.56 12.69 0.99
CA THR A 73 8.35 11.51 1.32
C THR A 73 7.46 10.34 1.71
N GLU A 74 6.42 10.57 2.52
CA GLU A 74 5.46 9.55 2.92
C GLU A 74 4.68 8.99 1.71
N ILE A 75 4.20 9.87 0.82
CA ILE A 75 3.55 9.47 -0.43
C ILE A 75 4.49 8.61 -1.30
N ALA A 76 5.76 8.98 -1.40
CA ALA A 76 6.74 8.19 -2.14
C ALA A 76 6.91 6.79 -1.55
N HIS A 77 7.01 6.67 -0.23
CA HIS A 77 7.10 5.38 0.47
C HIS A 77 5.84 4.51 0.28
N ILE A 78 4.65 5.10 0.37
CA ILE A 78 3.40 4.36 0.16
C ILE A 78 3.30 3.88 -1.29
N ASN A 79 3.65 4.72 -2.26
CA ASN A 79 3.66 4.33 -3.68
C ASN A 79 4.66 3.21 -3.97
N ASP A 80 5.84 3.23 -3.35
CA ASP A 80 6.81 2.15 -3.49
C ASP A 80 6.30 0.84 -2.86
N SER A 81 5.66 0.91 -1.69
CA SER A 81 5.01 -0.22 -1.04
C SER A 81 3.90 -0.82 -1.93
N ILE A 82 3.05 0.01 -2.53
CA ILE A 82 2.01 -0.44 -3.47
C ILE A 82 2.64 -1.13 -4.69
N ARG A 83 3.76 -0.63 -5.20
CA ARG A 83 4.47 -1.23 -6.33
C ARG A 83 4.99 -2.63 -5.98
N VAL A 84 5.60 -2.79 -4.80
CA VAL A 84 6.08 -4.09 -4.30
C VAL A 84 4.92 -5.06 -4.11
N LEU A 85 3.83 -4.64 -3.45
CA LEU A 85 2.64 -5.47 -3.25
C LEU A 85 1.98 -5.89 -4.58
N ASN A 86 1.97 -5.02 -5.59
CA ASN A 86 1.47 -5.39 -6.93
C ASN A 86 2.34 -6.46 -7.61
N ALA A 87 3.67 -6.38 -7.46
CA ALA A 87 4.58 -7.41 -7.98
C ALA A 87 4.36 -8.75 -7.27
N GLU A 88 4.21 -8.75 -5.96
CA GLU A 88 3.90 -9.93 -5.15
C GLU A 88 2.54 -10.56 -5.53
N ILE A 89 1.49 -9.76 -5.71
CA ILE A 89 0.19 -10.23 -6.20
C ILE A 89 0.32 -10.90 -7.57
N ALA A 90 1.11 -10.33 -8.48
CA ALA A 90 1.32 -10.90 -9.81
C ALA A 90 2.04 -12.25 -9.73
N GLU A 91 3.05 -12.38 -8.87
CA GLU A 91 3.78 -13.63 -8.63
C GLU A 91 2.88 -14.70 -8.03
N ILE A 92 2.15 -14.37 -6.95
CA ILE A 92 1.19 -15.30 -6.31
C ILE A 92 0.12 -15.75 -7.31
N SER A 93 -0.40 -14.84 -8.15
CA SER A 93 -1.40 -15.16 -9.18
C SER A 93 -0.83 -16.12 -10.24
N ALA A 94 0.43 -15.96 -10.63
CA ALA A 94 1.10 -16.87 -11.56
C ALA A 94 1.31 -18.25 -10.93
N GLN A 95 1.70 -18.32 -9.67
CA GLN A 95 1.84 -19.58 -8.92
C GLN A 95 0.49 -20.28 -8.77
N GLU A 96 -0.57 -19.57 -8.41
CA GLU A 96 -1.93 -20.12 -8.31
C GLU A 96 -2.40 -20.71 -9.63
N LYS A 97 -2.19 -19.98 -10.74
CA LYS A 97 -2.58 -20.45 -12.07
C LYS A 97 -1.83 -21.72 -12.47
N LYS A 98 -0.51 -21.77 -12.22
CA LYS A 98 0.31 -22.94 -12.49
C LYS A 98 -0.16 -24.14 -11.66
N LEU A 99 -0.29 -23.98 -10.35
CA LEU A 99 -0.71 -25.04 -9.45
C LEU A 99 -2.12 -25.55 -9.77
N THR A 100 -3.03 -24.67 -10.19
CA THR A 100 -4.38 -25.05 -10.63
C THR A 100 -4.31 -25.93 -11.90
N ALA A 101 -3.44 -25.61 -12.85
CA ALA A 101 -3.23 -26.40 -14.04
C ALA A 101 -2.60 -27.78 -13.71
N ASP A 102 -1.61 -27.80 -12.83
CA ASP A 102 -0.95 -29.04 -12.38
C ASP A 102 -1.95 -29.97 -11.63
N ILE A 103 -2.81 -29.40 -10.81
CA ILE A 103 -3.89 -30.15 -10.12
C ILE A 103 -4.85 -30.75 -11.15
N ALA A 104 -5.30 -29.99 -12.14
CA ALA A 104 -6.22 -30.47 -13.17
C ALA A 104 -5.62 -31.62 -13.98
N GLU A 105 -4.34 -31.53 -14.36
CA GLU A 105 -3.64 -32.59 -15.06
C GLU A 105 -3.45 -33.85 -14.19
N LEU A 106 -3.11 -33.65 -12.92
CA LEU A 106 -2.96 -34.77 -11.97
C LEU A 106 -4.32 -35.47 -11.71
N GLU A 107 -5.42 -34.72 -11.61
CA GLU A 107 -6.78 -35.26 -11.49
C GLU A 107 -7.15 -36.09 -12.74
N ARG A 108 -6.85 -35.59 -13.93
CA ARG A 108 -7.11 -36.28 -15.19
C ARG A 108 -6.32 -37.60 -15.28
N THR A 109 -5.02 -37.56 -14.99
CA THR A 109 -4.15 -38.76 -15.02
C THR A 109 -4.54 -39.78 -13.97
N LEU A 110 -4.86 -39.34 -12.77
CA LEU A 110 -5.35 -40.17 -11.67
C LEU A 110 -6.70 -40.83 -12.04
N GLY A 111 -7.59 -40.07 -12.70
CA GLY A 111 -8.86 -40.60 -13.22
C GLY A 111 -8.64 -41.75 -14.21
N ILE A 112 -7.80 -41.53 -15.22
CA ILE A 112 -7.44 -42.55 -16.23
C ILE A 112 -6.81 -43.76 -15.58
N LYS A 113 -5.86 -43.57 -14.64
CA LYS A 113 -5.23 -44.69 -13.90
C LYS A 113 -6.23 -45.51 -13.13
N LYS A 114 -7.13 -44.86 -12.37
CA LYS A 114 -8.20 -45.52 -11.61
C LYS A 114 -9.12 -46.34 -12.52
N GLU A 115 -9.51 -45.78 -13.65
CA GLU A 115 -10.37 -46.47 -14.61
C GLU A 115 -9.68 -47.65 -15.24
N SER A 116 -8.44 -47.51 -15.68
CA SER A 116 -7.62 -48.61 -16.23
C SER A 116 -7.39 -49.73 -15.21
N TYR A 117 -7.07 -49.36 -13.96
CA TYR A 117 -6.95 -50.31 -12.87
C TYR A 117 -8.26 -51.03 -12.60
N ALA A 118 -9.36 -50.35 -12.48
CA ALA A 118 -10.68 -50.92 -12.26
C ALA A 118 -11.11 -51.87 -13.40
N LYS A 119 -10.80 -51.50 -14.67
CA LYS A 119 -11.06 -52.33 -15.86
C LYS A 119 -10.21 -53.62 -15.81
N ALA A 120 -8.92 -53.49 -15.52
CA ALA A 120 -8.01 -54.64 -15.39
C ALA A 120 -8.44 -55.61 -14.28
N VAL A 121 -8.81 -55.06 -13.09
CA VAL A 121 -9.30 -55.88 -11.97
C VAL A 121 -10.63 -56.57 -12.31
N ARG A 122 -11.59 -55.83 -12.93
CA ARG A 122 -12.88 -56.43 -13.35
C ARG A 122 -12.71 -57.53 -14.38
N SER A 123 -11.85 -57.34 -15.38
CA SER A 123 -11.62 -58.37 -16.41
C SER A 123 -11.08 -59.68 -15.83
N MET A 124 -10.35 -59.60 -14.70
CA MET A 124 -9.86 -60.79 -13.98
C MET A 124 -10.86 -61.35 -12.98
N SER A 125 -11.80 -60.50 -12.46
CA SER A 125 -12.77 -60.88 -11.44
C SER A 125 -14.11 -61.36 -11.97
N VAL A 126 -14.28 -61.42 -13.32
CA VAL A 126 -15.53 -61.89 -13.98
C VAL A 126 -15.93 -63.33 -13.64
N ARG A 127 -15.04 -64.05 -12.98
CA ARG A 127 -15.35 -65.35 -12.37
C ARG A 127 -15.18 -65.19 -10.85
N ARG A 128 -16.26 -64.94 -10.19
CA ARG A 128 -16.53 -64.93 -8.75
C ARG A 128 -15.47 -65.51 -7.82
N ASP A 129 -14.98 -64.66 -6.93
CA ASP A 129 -14.88 -64.79 -5.46
C ASP A 129 -14.40 -66.12 -4.88
N ASN A 130 -13.47 -66.81 -5.55
CA ASN A 130 -12.92 -67.98 -4.95
C ASN A 130 -11.39 -68.08 -5.14
N ARG A 131 -10.67 -68.25 -4.03
CA ARG A 131 -9.22 -68.54 -4.04
C ARG A 131 -8.91 -69.76 -4.96
N TYR A 132 -9.91 -70.56 -5.25
CA TYR A 132 -9.84 -71.73 -6.13
C TYR A 132 -9.80 -71.34 -7.62
N ASP A 133 -10.34 -70.18 -8.03
CA ASP A 133 -10.39 -69.82 -9.46
C ASP A 133 -9.00 -69.60 -10.07
N ALA A 134 -8.07 -69.00 -9.28
CA ALA A 134 -6.68 -68.90 -9.70
C ALA A 134 -5.99 -70.23 -9.84
N LEU A 135 -6.27 -71.16 -8.88
CA LEU A 135 -5.75 -72.51 -8.96
C LEU A 135 -6.39 -73.30 -10.11
N MET A 136 -7.71 -73.20 -10.26
CA MET A 136 -8.44 -73.86 -11.38
C MET A 136 -7.97 -73.32 -12.73
N PHE A 137 -7.66 -72.00 -12.86
CA PHE A 137 -7.09 -71.43 -14.07
C PHE A 137 -5.73 -72.04 -14.41
N VAL A 138 -4.88 -72.29 -13.43
CA VAL A 138 -3.59 -72.96 -13.63
C VAL A 138 -3.76 -74.44 -13.93
N LEU A 139 -4.63 -75.11 -13.17
CA LEU A 139 -4.84 -76.57 -13.28
C LEU A 139 -5.62 -76.96 -14.54
N SER A 140 -6.41 -76.09 -15.14
CA SER A 140 -7.10 -76.33 -16.40
C SER A 140 -6.21 -76.13 -17.64
N ALA A 141 -4.89 -76.10 -17.45
CA ALA A 141 -3.93 -76.05 -18.54
C ALA A 141 -3.79 -77.47 -19.18
N SER A 142 -3.67 -77.45 -20.54
CA SER A 142 -3.50 -78.71 -21.31
C SER A 142 -2.08 -79.24 -21.30
N SER A 143 -1.09 -78.50 -20.76
CA SER A 143 0.29 -78.92 -20.64
C SER A 143 0.95 -78.24 -19.42
N LEU A 144 2.04 -78.87 -18.90
CA LEU A 144 2.81 -78.33 -17.79
C LEU A 144 3.41 -76.93 -18.14
N GLU A 145 3.86 -76.81 -19.35
CA GLU A 145 4.40 -75.53 -19.85
C GLU A 145 3.32 -74.41 -19.85
N GLN A 146 2.11 -74.73 -20.27
CA GLN A 146 0.98 -73.79 -20.19
C GLN A 146 0.59 -73.47 -18.74
N ALA A 147 0.61 -74.46 -17.85
CA ALA A 147 0.35 -74.25 -16.44
C ALA A 147 1.37 -73.30 -15.79
N TYR A 148 2.65 -73.45 -16.12
CA TYR A 148 3.73 -72.58 -15.64
C TYR A 148 3.57 -71.15 -16.19
N ARG A 149 3.26 -70.94 -17.49
CA ARG A 149 2.99 -69.63 -18.05
C ARG A 149 1.80 -68.93 -17.40
N ARG A 150 0.71 -69.65 -17.11
CA ARG A 150 -0.47 -69.16 -16.40
C ARG A 150 -0.16 -68.77 -14.96
N PHE A 151 0.62 -69.57 -14.25
CA PHE A 151 1.06 -69.28 -12.89
C PHE A 151 1.92 -68.01 -12.83
N ARG A 152 2.91 -67.92 -13.73
CA ARG A 152 3.77 -66.73 -13.84
C ARG A 152 2.98 -65.49 -14.15
N TYR A 153 2.02 -65.57 -15.06
CA TYR A 153 1.12 -64.47 -15.37
C TYR A 153 0.32 -63.96 -14.14
N LEU A 154 -0.23 -64.89 -13.35
CA LEU A 154 -0.93 -64.56 -12.10
C LEU A 154 -0.02 -63.88 -11.07
N GLN A 155 1.23 -64.34 -10.97
CA GLN A 155 2.23 -63.69 -10.10
C GLN A 155 2.54 -62.27 -10.55
N GLU A 156 2.85 -62.09 -11.81
CA GLU A 156 3.13 -60.80 -12.41
C GLU A 156 1.92 -59.84 -12.29
N PHE A 157 0.73 -60.30 -12.57
CA PHE A 157 -0.51 -59.56 -12.40
C PHE A 157 -0.74 -59.13 -10.92
N SER A 158 -0.51 -60.03 -9.98
CA SER A 158 -0.64 -59.73 -8.54
C SER A 158 0.38 -58.64 -8.10
N ALA A 159 1.62 -58.75 -8.58
CA ALA A 159 2.66 -57.75 -8.30
C ALA A 159 2.30 -56.41 -8.92
N TRP A 160 1.89 -56.40 -10.20
CA TRP A 160 1.43 -55.17 -10.90
C TRP A 160 0.24 -54.51 -10.17
N ARG A 161 -0.77 -55.32 -9.77
CA ARG A 161 -1.96 -54.79 -9.04
C ARG A 161 -1.58 -54.10 -7.73
N LYS A 162 -0.65 -54.69 -6.97
CA LYS A 162 -0.16 -54.09 -5.72
C LYS A 162 0.59 -52.80 -5.98
N GLN A 163 1.44 -52.78 -7.00
CA GLN A 163 2.22 -51.58 -7.36
C GLN A 163 1.30 -50.48 -7.85
N GLU A 164 0.37 -50.76 -8.77
CA GLU A 164 -0.57 -49.80 -9.32
C GLU A 164 -1.49 -49.20 -8.25
N ALA A 165 -1.99 -50.04 -7.31
CA ALA A 165 -2.77 -49.56 -6.18
C ALA A 165 -1.96 -48.60 -5.28
N LYS A 166 -0.68 -48.92 -5.04
CA LYS A 166 0.22 -48.05 -4.26
C LYS A 166 0.44 -46.72 -4.96
N GLU A 167 0.66 -46.71 -6.27
CA GLU A 167 0.85 -45.52 -7.05
C GLU A 167 -0.40 -44.61 -7.09
N ILE A 168 -1.60 -45.24 -7.22
CA ILE A 168 -2.89 -44.49 -7.16
C ILE A 168 -3.05 -43.82 -5.80
N VAL A 169 -2.69 -44.49 -4.70
CA VAL A 169 -2.74 -43.89 -3.35
C VAL A 169 -1.76 -42.75 -3.23
N GLN A 170 -0.52 -42.92 -3.70
CA GLN A 170 0.50 -41.89 -3.66
C GLN A 170 0.07 -40.66 -4.46
N GLN A 171 -0.41 -40.82 -5.70
CA GLN A 171 -0.89 -39.73 -6.54
C GLN A 171 -2.10 -39.00 -5.92
N ARG A 172 -3.02 -39.75 -5.27
CA ARG A 172 -4.13 -39.14 -4.53
C ARG A 172 -3.62 -38.28 -3.37
N ASP A 173 -2.62 -38.76 -2.63
CA ASP A 173 -2.06 -38.05 -1.48
C ASP A 173 -1.28 -36.81 -1.95
N ASP A 174 -0.58 -36.89 -3.07
CA ASP A 174 0.07 -35.73 -3.72
C ASP A 174 -0.95 -34.70 -4.18
N LEU A 175 -2.05 -35.15 -4.81
CA LEU A 175 -3.16 -34.27 -5.20
C LEU A 175 -3.76 -33.53 -4.00
N ASN A 176 -3.99 -34.24 -2.89
CA ASN A 176 -4.50 -33.62 -1.67
C ASN A 176 -3.53 -32.59 -1.08
N ARG A 177 -2.22 -32.87 -1.12
CA ARG A 177 -1.18 -31.89 -0.72
C ARG A 177 -1.21 -30.64 -1.58
N GLN A 178 -1.27 -30.80 -2.90
CA GLN A 178 -1.34 -29.66 -3.84
C GLN A 178 -2.61 -28.84 -3.65
N ARG A 179 -3.75 -29.46 -3.41
CA ARG A 179 -5.01 -28.75 -3.09
C ARG A 179 -4.90 -27.95 -1.78
N THR A 180 -4.28 -28.52 -0.75
CA THR A 180 -4.03 -27.80 0.51
C THR A 180 -3.13 -26.60 0.29
N GLU A 181 -2.07 -26.75 -0.50
CA GLU A 181 -1.15 -25.68 -0.86
C GLU A 181 -1.85 -24.58 -1.67
N LEU A 182 -2.73 -24.94 -2.61
CA LEU A 182 -3.54 -23.97 -3.33
C LEU A 182 -4.42 -23.13 -2.40
N LEU A 183 -5.03 -23.75 -1.39
CA LEU A 183 -5.81 -23.02 -0.38
C LEU A 183 -4.94 -22.06 0.45
N ARG A 184 -3.70 -22.47 0.78
CA ARG A 184 -2.74 -21.62 1.48
C ARG A 184 -2.38 -20.38 0.63
N ILE A 185 -2.04 -20.60 -0.65
CA ILE A 185 -1.70 -19.53 -1.62
C ILE A 185 -2.86 -18.55 -1.79
N ARG A 186 -4.10 -19.03 -1.92
CA ARG A 186 -5.30 -18.18 -2.02
C ARG A 186 -5.52 -17.33 -0.77
N LYS A 187 -5.28 -17.89 0.41
CA LYS A 187 -5.35 -17.14 1.67
C LYS A 187 -4.29 -16.04 1.73
N GLU A 188 -3.06 -16.36 1.34
CA GLU A 188 -1.94 -15.42 1.27
C GLU A 188 -2.24 -14.27 0.30
N GLN A 189 -2.72 -14.58 -0.90
CA GLN A 189 -3.17 -13.59 -1.88
C GLN A 189 -4.24 -12.64 -1.30
N GLY A 190 -5.21 -13.19 -0.57
CA GLY A 190 -6.23 -12.39 0.10
C GLY A 190 -5.65 -11.40 1.12
N LEU A 191 -4.64 -11.80 1.89
CA LEU A 191 -3.94 -10.93 2.83
C LEU A 191 -3.16 -9.81 2.13
N VAL A 192 -2.41 -10.15 1.07
CA VAL A 192 -1.63 -9.17 0.28
C VAL A 192 -2.56 -8.15 -0.40
N LEU A 193 -3.70 -8.59 -0.93
CA LEU A 193 -4.73 -7.71 -1.48
C LEU A 193 -5.32 -6.77 -0.42
N ALA A 194 -5.57 -7.24 0.79
CA ALA A 194 -6.04 -6.41 1.90
C ALA A 194 -4.99 -5.35 2.29
N LEU A 195 -3.71 -5.71 2.36
CA LEU A 195 -2.61 -4.77 2.63
C LEU A 195 -2.50 -3.71 1.54
N ARG A 196 -2.59 -4.10 0.26
CA ARG A 196 -2.60 -3.16 -0.87
C ARG A 196 -3.76 -2.18 -0.79
N THR A 197 -4.96 -2.66 -0.44
CA THR A 197 -6.15 -1.81 -0.29
C THR A 197 -5.95 -0.80 0.84
N ALA A 198 -5.46 -1.24 2.00
CA ALA A 198 -5.16 -0.36 3.12
C ALA A 198 -4.12 0.71 2.76
N ALA A 199 -3.03 0.34 2.06
CA ALA A 199 -2.03 1.29 1.58
C ALA A 199 -2.63 2.32 0.59
N SER A 200 -3.53 1.88 -0.30
CA SER A 200 -4.22 2.79 -1.24
C SER A 200 -5.16 3.77 -0.53
N GLU A 201 -5.83 3.33 0.53
CA GLU A 201 -6.70 4.19 1.34
C GLU A 201 -5.91 5.27 2.11
N GLN A 202 -4.68 4.98 2.53
CA GLN A 202 -3.81 5.96 3.16
C GLN A 202 -3.42 7.11 2.21
N LEU A 203 -3.29 6.84 0.90
CA LEU A 203 -3.02 7.89 -0.10
C LEU A 203 -4.19 8.84 -0.34
N ILE A 204 -5.43 8.42 -0.03
CA ILE A 204 -6.65 9.20 -0.29
C ILE A 204 -6.97 10.11 0.89
N ARG A 205 -6.45 9.85 2.09
CA ARG A 205 -6.66 10.65 3.31
C ARG A 205 -5.62 11.77 3.42
#